data_348f401e27e086f772d83aa81fae20aa
#
_entry.id   348f401e27e086f772d83aa81fae20aa
#
_cell.length_a   1.000
_cell.length_b   1.000
_cell.length_c   1.000
_cell.angle_alpha   90.00
_cell.angle_beta   90.00
_cell.angle_gamma   90.00
#
_symmetry.space_group_name_H-M   'P 1'
#
loop_
_entity.id
_entity.type
_entity.pdbx_description
1 polymer ?
#
loop_
_entity_poly.entity_id
_entity_poly.type
_entity_poly.pdbx_seq_one_letter_code
_entity_poly.pdbx_strand_id
1 'polypeptide(L)'
;YLRILRYLRFFLNYSKNDHSENLKKIIRKNIDGISKISSERLLDELKKIFKSKKFLNLNKDKFLVEIIQLIFPQLKNLNILNNLNETQKSIITSNDFFFMISVIIIDETDNSDYFIYKFNISNEQKNRIKLLYNFYLENLKKNIFTEHNLWKILYQNNKELLNDVINFHIVRDKSSLKKLVKFKEFFRDKEAPKLNVNAKYIMEKFNIKEGPSVGHTLKKIEKQWMDNQFKISEEKISEIVNS
;
A
#
# COMPACT_ATOMS: atom_id res chain seq x y z
N TYR A 1 -1.18 25.05 -18.20
CA TYR A 1 -0.93 24.62 -16.83
C TYR A 1 -0.26 23.24 -16.77
N LEU A 2 -0.67 22.24 -17.59
CA LEU A 2 0.02 20.94 -17.69
C LEU A 2 1.52 21.07 -18.04
N ARG A 3 1.91 22.17 -18.71
CA ARG A 3 3.31 22.50 -19.00
C ARG A 3 4.14 22.65 -17.73
N ILE A 4 3.56 23.10 -16.61
CA ILE A 4 4.24 23.20 -15.31
C ILE A 4 4.70 21.80 -14.85
N LEU A 5 3.79 20.82 -14.82
CA LEU A 5 4.14 19.45 -14.44
C LEU A 5 5.17 18.81 -15.37
N ARG A 6 5.03 19.05 -16.68
CA ARG A 6 6.03 18.59 -17.67
C ARG A 6 7.38 19.24 -17.43
N TYR A 7 7.42 20.54 -17.16
CA TYR A 7 8.65 21.22 -16.82
C TYR A 7 9.31 20.60 -15.57
N LEU A 8 8.57 20.40 -14.47
CA LEU A 8 9.10 19.80 -13.25
C LEU A 8 9.70 18.42 -13.52
N ARG A 9 9.02 17.60 -14.32
CA ARG A 9 9.51 16.28 -14.72
C ARG A 9 10.78 16.35 -15.56
N PHE A 10 10.82 17.23 -16.56
CA PHE A 10 12.03 17.42 -17.38
C PHE A 10 13.19 17.97 -16.55
N PHE A 11 12.90 18.93 -15.70
CA PHE A 11 13.91 19.50 -14.81
C PHE A 11 14.51 18.44 -13.90
N LEU A 12 13.68 17.65 -13.24
CA LEU A 12 14.14 16.53 -12.39
C LEU A 12 15.04 15.55 -13.15
N ASN A 13 14.71 15.24 -14.41
CA ASN A 13 15.47 14.25 -15.17
C ASN A 13 16.77 14.78 -15.76
N TYR A 14 16.77 15.99 -16.27
CA TYR A 14 17.82 16.47 -17.18
C TYR A 14 18.57 17.69 -16.70
N SER A 15 17.99 18.52 -15.84
CA SER A 15 18.69 19.73 -15.40
C SER A 15 19.88 19.42 -14.48
N LYS A 16 20.92 20.21 -14.65
CA LYS A 16 22.07 20.28 -13.77
C LYS A 16 22.18 21.65 -13.07
N ASN A 17 21.35 22.60 -13.48
CA ASN A 17 21.35 23.99 -13.02
C ASN A 17 20.15 24.23 -12.10
N ASP A 18 20.20 25.34 -11.36
CA ASP A 18 19.08 25.81 -10.56
C ASP A 18 17.96 26.38 -11.43
N HIS A 19 16.75 26.45 -10.88
CA HIS A 19 15.63 27.14 -11.52
C HIS A 19 15.88 28.63 -11.57
N SER A 20 15.70 29.26 -12.77
CA SER A 20 15.80 30.71 -12.87
C SER A 20 14.69 31.41 -12.06
N GLU A 21 15.01 32.53 -11.42
CA GLU A 21 14.05 33.27 -10.60
C GLU A 21 12.83 33.76 -11.39
N ASN A 22 13.03 34.14 -12.66
CA ASN A 22 11.94 34.53 -13.53
C ASN A 22 10.96 33.36 -13.75
N LEU A 23 11.47 32.16 -13.98
CA LEU A 23 10.65 30.98 -14.18
C LEU A 23 9.90 30.57 -12.91
N LYS A 24 10.54 30.67 -11.75
CA LYS A 24 9.86 30.43 -10.44
C LYS A 24 8.67 31.36 -10.26
N LYS A 25 8.84 32.66 -10.58
CA LYS A 25 7.75 33.67 -10.52
C LYS A 25 6.61 33.32 -11.48
N ILE A 26 6.93 32.94 -12.72
CA ILE A 26 5.93 32.57 -13.73
C ILE A 26 5.14 31.33 -13.28
N ILE A 27 5.81 30.30 -12.74
CA ILE A 27 5.16 29.08 -12.27
C ILE A 27 4.22 29.41 -11.10
N ARG A 28 4.67 30.12 -10.07
CA ARG A 28 3.84 30.50 -8.92
C ARG A 28 2.61 31.31 -9.35
N LYS A 29 2.77 32.24 -10.26
CA LYS A 29 1.65 33.07 -10.79
C LYS A 29 0.58 32.23 -11.50
N ASN A 30 0.96 31.09 -12.10
CA ASN A 30 0.05 30.29 -12.91
C ASN A 30 -0.40 28.98 -12.23
N ILE A 31 -0.01 28.75 -10.99
CA ILE A 31 -0.26 27.45 -10.31
C ILE A 31 -1.76 27.16 -10.13
N ASP A 32 -2.57 28.18 -9.83
CA ASP A 32 -4.01 28.03 -9.61
C ASP A 32 -4.75 27.48 -10.82
N GLY A 33 -4.23 27.74 -12.01
CA GLY A 33 -4.80 27.20 -13.24
C GLY A 33 -4.69 25.69 -13.38
N ILE A 34 -3.93 25.03 -12.52
CA ILE A 34 -3.83 23.56 -12.49
C ILE A 34 -5.16 22.91 -12.06
N SER A 35 -5.96 23.62 -11.25
CA SER A 35 -7.32 23.19 -10.90
C SER A 35 -8.23 22.91 -12.08
N LYS A 36 -7.94 23.50 -13.26
CA LYS A 36 -8.66 23.29 -14.53
C LYS A 36 -8.24 22.02 -15.28
N ILE A 37 -7.23 21.30 -14.80
CA ILE A 37 -6.75 20.05 -15.42
C ILE A 37 -7.51 18.88 -14.83
N SER A 38 -7.93 17.93 -15.67
CA SER A 38 -8.61 16.72 -15.21
C SER A 38 -7.70 15.88 -14.30
N SER A 39 -8.32 15.21 -13.32
CA SER A 39 -7.61 14.35 -12.37
C SER A 39 -6.81 13.25 -13.06
N GLU A 40 -7.29 12.70 -14.16
CA GLU A 40 -6.59 11.70 -14.98
C GLU A 40 -5.26 12.23 -15.51
N ARG A 41 -5.28 13.44 -16.11
CA ARG A 41 -4.08 14.06 -16.64
C ARG A 41 -3.07 14.41 -15.55
N LEU A 42 -3.56 14.86 -14.39
CA LEU A 42 -2.71 15.12 -13.23
C LEU A 42 -2.06 13.83 -12.74
N LEU A 43 -2.83 12.74 -12.61
CA LEU A 43 -2.33 11.44 -12.19
C LEU A 43 -1.30 10.88 -13.19
N ASP A 44 -1.52 11.04 -14.48
CA ASP A 44 -0.59 10.58 -15.53
C ASP A 44 0.76 11.30 -15.45
N GLU A 45 0.77 12.62 -15.26
CA GLU A 45 2.04 13.34 -15.10
C GLU A 45 2.71 12.99 -13.76
N LEU A 46 1.93 12.77 -12.68
CA LEU A 46 2.46 12.32 -11.42
C LEU A 46 3.13 10.95 -11.56
N LYS A 47 2.48 9.97 -12.22
CA LYS A 47 3.08 8.67 -12.53
C LYS A 47 4.41 8.80 -13.29
N LYS A 48 4.49 9.72 -14.24
CA LYS A 48 5.73 9.96 -15.01
C LYS A 48 6.84 10.57 -14.15
N ILE A 49 6.50 11.42 -13.17
CA ILE A 49 7.47 11.96 -12.20
C ILE A 49 8.03 10.83 -11.35
N PHE A 50 7.16 9.95 -10.83
CA PHE A 50 7.57 8.80 -10.01
C PHE A 50 8.39 7.75 -10.78
N LYS A 51 8.15 7.60 -12.08
CA LYS A 51 8.97 6.74 -12.97
C LYS A 51 10.35 7.33 -13.31
N SER A 52 10.62 8.57 -12.92
CA SER A 52 11.93 9.19 -13.15
C SER A 52 13.04 8.44 -12.42
N LYS A 53 14.16 8.16 -13.11
CA LYS A 53 15.36 7.59 -12.48
C LYS A 53 15.90 8.45 -11.32
N LYS A 54 15.59 9.75 -11.31
CA LYS A 54 15.99 10.70 -10.28
C LYS A 54 14.90 10.98 -9.24
N PHE A 55 13.80 10.21 -9.23
CA PHE A 55 12.69 10.41 -8.28
C PHE A 55 13.15 10.47 -6.82
N LEU A 56 14.06 9.59 -6.41
CA LEU A 56 14.62 9.59 -5.04
C LEU A 56 15.39 10.87 -4.68
N ASN A 57 15.76 11.69 -5.68
CA ASN A 57 16.42 12.98 -5.47
C ASN A 57 15.43 14.17 -5.44
N LEU A 58 14.13 13.92 -5.56
CA LEU A 58 13.10 14.96 -5.62
C LEU A 58 13.23 15.96 -4.46
N ASN A 59 13.47 15.46 -3.26
CA ASN A 59 13.59 16.28 -2.05
C ASN A 59 14.85 17.14 -1.96
N LYS A 60 15.81 16.95 -2.85
CA LYS A 60 16.99 17.81 -2.92
C LYS A 60 16.68 19.18 -3.53
N ASP A 61 15.57 19.28 -4.25
CA ASP A 61 15.12 20.51 -4.89
C ASP A 61 13.89 21.06 -4.17
N LYS A 62 14.12 22.08 -3.34
CA LYS A 62 13.07 22.70 -2.51
C LYS A 62 11.96 23.31 -3.35
N PHE A 63 12.28 23.89 -4.51
CA PHE A 63 11.27 24.49 -5.40
C PHE A 63 10.41 23.41 -6.04
N LEU A 64 11.00 22.30 -6.49
CA LEU A 64 10.24 21.14 -7.00
C LEU A 64 9.27 20.61 -5.93
N VAL A 65 9.74 20.42 -4.70
CA VAL A 65 8.90 19.95 -3.59
C VAL A 65 7.76 20.91 -3.33
N GLU A 66 8.04 22.22 -3.23
CA GLU A 66 7.02 23.28 -3.03
C GLU A 66 5.91 23.17 -4.08
N ILE A 67 6.28 23.17 -5.35
CA ILE A 67 5.30 23.17 -6.44
C ILE A 67 4.53 21.84 -6.52
N ILE A 68 5.20 20.73 -6.31
CA ILE A 68 4.53 19.41 -6.30
C ILE A 68 3.52 19.33 -5.15
N GLN A 69 3.84 19.81 -3.96
CA GLN A 69 2.92 19.81 -2.82
C GLN A 69 1.76 20.81 -2.98
N LEU A 70 1.96 21.93 -3.66
CA LEU A 70 0.86 22.83 -4.02
C LEU A 70 -0.12 22.18 -5.00
N ILE A 71 0.36 21.37 -5.94
CA ILE A 71 -0.48 20.67 -6.92
C ILE A 71 -1.12 19.41 -6.31
N PHE A 72 -0.36 18.69 -5.52
CA PHE A 72 -0.73 17.43 -4.88
C PHE A 72 -0.55 17.54 -3.36
N PRO A 73 -1.47 18.23 -2.65
CA PRO A 73 -1.34 18.43 -1.21
C PRO A 73 -1.31 17.14 -0.40
N GLN A 74 -1.70 16.00 -1.00
CA GLN A 74 -1.58 14.67 -0.40
C GLN A 74 -0.12 14.22 -0.23
N LEU A 75 0.82 14.81 -0.96
CA LEU A 75 2.24 14.42 -0.90
C LEU A 75 2.99 15.12 0.26
N LYS A 76 2.38 15.18 1.45
CA LYS A 76 2.97 15.82 2.63
C LYS A 76 4.25 15.14 3.10
N ASN A 77 4.30 13.80 2.98
CA ASN A 77 5.37 12.99 3.56
C ASN A 77 6.52 12.68 2.57
N LEU A 78 6.77 13.56 1.60
CA LEU A 78 7.92 13.39 0.66
C LEU A 78 9.26 13.29 1.38
N ASN A 79 9.39 13.83 2.59
CA ASN A 79 10.58 13.73 3.43
C ASN A 79 10.99 12.28 3.77
N ILE A 80 10.08 11.32 3.61
CA ILE A 80 10.39 9.89 3.74
C ILE A 80 11.50 9.47 2.77
N LEU A 81 11.56 10.10 1.59
CA LEU A 81 12.59 9.82 0.60
C LEU A 81 13.99 10.29 1.05
N ASN A 82 14.08 11.08 2.12
CA ASN A 82 15.34 11.47 2.71
C ASN A 82 15.94 10.33 3.53
N ASN A 83 17.24 10.16 3.43
CA ASN A 83 18.01 9.21 4.26
C ASN A 83 17.54 7.74 4.16
N LEU A 84 17.10 7.33 2.98
CA LEU A 84 16.84 5.92 2.69
C LEU A 84 18.15 5.16 2.57
N ASN A 85 18.23 3.99 3.21
CA ASN A 85 19.33 3.06 2.99
C ASN A 85 19.16 2.31 1.66
N GLU A 86 20.17 1.53 1.24
CA GLU A 86 20.16 0.85 -0.05
C GLU A 86 19.00 -0.16 -0.19
N THR A 87 18.65 -0.88 0.88
CA THR A 87 17.52 -1.81 0.89
C THR A 87 16.20 -1.06 0.64
N GLN A 88 15.98 0.06 1.32
CA GLN A 88 14.78 0.88 1.16
C GLN A 88 14.70 1.51 -0.24
N LYS A 89 15.82 2.01 -0.77
CA LYS A 89 15.90 2.52 -2.15
C LYS A 89 15.55 1.43 -3.17
N SER A 90 16.14 0.24 -3.00
CA SER A 90 15.86 -0.90 -3.87
C SER A 90 14.38 -1.27 -3.85
N ILE A 91 13.75 -1.31 -2.67
CA ILE A 91 12.32 -1.59 -2.54
C ILE A 91 11.49 -0.54 -3.29
N ILE A 92 11.75 0.75 -3.09
CA ILE A 92 10.99 1.82 -3.77
C ILE A 92 11.16 1.72 -5.29
N THR A 93 12.37 1.52 -5.77
CA THR A 93 12.65 1.53 -7.22
C THR A 93 12.21 0.27 -7.94
N SER A 94 12.05 -0.85 -7.24
CA SER A 94 11.57 -2.13 -7.80
C SER A 94 10.04 -2.28 -7.78
N ASN A 95 9.33 -1.40 -7.08
CA ASN A 95 7.88 -1.45 -6.97
C ASN A 95 7.19 -0.46 -7.93
N ASP A 96 5.88 -0.66 -8.11
CA ASP A 96 5.08 0.17 -8.99
C ASP A 96 4.70 1.53 -8.37
N PHE A 97 4.05 2.36 -9.16
CA PHE A 97 3.61 3.68 -8.75
C PHE A 97 2.68 3.65 -7.54
N PHE A 98 1.73 2.69 -7.47
CA PHE A 98 0.74 2.67 -6.40
C PHE A 98 1.34 2.24 -5.06
N PHE A 99 2.34 1.39 -5.08
CA PHE A 99 3.14 1.14 -3.88
C PHE A 99 3.91 2.40 -3.45
N MET A 100 4.64 3.03 -4.38
CA MET A 100 5.43 4.22 -4.08
C MET A 100 4.57 5.37 -3.54
N ILE A 101 3.41 5.61 -4.15
CA ILE A 101 2.50 6.67 -3.69
C ILE A 101 1.93 6.34 -2.31
N SER A 102 1.60 5.08 -2.02
CA SER A 102 1.11 4.64 -0.71
C SER A 102 2.09 4.96 0.41
N VAL A 103 3.39 4.75 0.17
CA VAL A 103 4.45 5.09 1.15
C VAL A 103 4.40 6.57 1.54
N ILE A 104 3.99 7.45 0.62
CA ILE A 104 3.99 8.92 0.83
C ILE A 104 2.65 9.42 1.36
N ILE A 105 1.51 8.90 0.87
CA ILE A 105 0.19 9.42 1.22
C ILE A 105 -0.42 8.80 2.47
N ILE A 106 0.02 7.62 2.88
CA ILE A 106 -0.50 6.97 4.08
C ILE A 106 0.11 7.64 5.31
N ASP A 107 -0.76 8.17 6.16
CA ASP A 107 -0.45 8.71 7.47
C ASP A 107 -1.66 8.51 8.40
N GLU A 108 -1.70 9.18 9.54
CA GLU A 108 -2.80 9.08 10.51
C GLU A 108 -4.01 9.94 10.14
N THR A 109 -4.00 10.56 8.94
CA THR A 109 -5.07 11.44 8.45
C THR A 109 -5.88 10.76 7.34
N ASP A 110 -6.88 11.45 6.81
CA ASP A 110 -7.69 11.03 5.65
C ASP A 110 -7.00 11.21 4.29
N ASN A 111 -5.72 11.44 4.30
CA ASN A 111 -4.91 11.82 3.14
C ASN A 111 -4.98 10.78 2.00
N SER A 112 -4.93 9.50 2.36
CA SER A 112 -5.07 8.41 1.40
C SER A 112 -6.49 8.29 0.83
N ASP A 113 -7.53 8.51 1.64
CA ASP A 113 -8.92 8.51 1.19
C ASP A 113 -9.19 9.66 0.22
N TYR A 114 -8.65 10.85 0.52
CA TYR A 114 -8.75 11.99 -0.38
C TYR A 114 -8.04 11.73 -1.71
N PHE A 115 -6.87 11.08 -1.70
CA PHE A 115 -6.18 10.68 -2.92
C PHE A 115 -7.04 9.72 -3.76
N ILE A 116 -7.60 8.70 -3.14
CA ILE A 116 -8.49 7.70 -3.78
C ILE A 116 -9.70 8.39 -4.42
N TYR A 117 -10.34 9.29 -3.69
CA TYR A 117 -11.50 10.05 -4.18
C TYR A 117 -11.13 10.95 -5.36
N LYS A 118 -10.09 11.79 -5.20
CA LYS A 118 -9.67 12.77 -6.20
C LYS A 118 -9.29 12.16 -7.53
N PHE A 119 -8.61 11.02 -7.53
CA PHE A 119 -8.05 10.42 -8.74
C PHE A 119 -8.86 9.26 -9.30
N ASN A 120 -9.96 8.90 -8.65
CA ASN A 120 -10.88 7.83 -9.10
C ASN A 120 -10.14 6.60 -9.63
N ILE A 121 -9.19 6.09 -8.85
CA ILE A 121 -8.37 4.93 -9.21
C ILE A 121 -9.19 3.62 -9.21
N SER A 122 -8.67 2.56 -9.82
CA SER A 122 -9.36 1.27 -9.90
C SER A 122 -9.67 0.67 -8.51
N ASN A 123 -10.68 -0.19 -8.43
CA ASN A 123 -11.04 -0.85 -7.18
C ASN A 123 -9.90 -1.71 -6.62
N GLU A 124 -9.13 -2.35 -7.48
CA GLU A 124 -7.93 -3.10 -7.09
C GLU A 124 -6.94 -2.18 -6.35
N GLN A 125 -6.62 -1.03 -6.93
CA GLN A 125 -5.68 -0.08 -6.32
C GLN A 125 -6.23 0.57 -5.05
N LYS A 126 -7.55 0.84 -5.00
CA LYS A 126 -8.22 1.28 -3.77
C LYS A 126 -8.05 0.27 -2.64
N ASN A 127 -8.33 -1.01 -2.92
CA ASN A 127 -8.25 -2.07 -1.92
C ASN A 127 -6.80 -2.25 -1.44
N ARG A 128 -5.83 -2.17 -2.35
CA ARG A 128 -4.40 -2.23 -2.04
C ARG A 128 -3.97 -1.11 -1.09
N ILE A 129 -4.31 0.15 -1.39
CA ILE A 129 -4.00 1.30 -0.53
C ILE A 129 -4.70 1.16 0.84
N LYS A 130 -5.98 0.76 0.85
CA LYS A 130 -6.74 0.58 2.10
C LYS A 130 -6.19 -0.52 2.98
N LEU A 131 -5.73 -1.63 2.41
CA LEU A 131 -5.06 -2.70 3.17
C LEU A 131 -3.81 -2.17 3.88
N LEU A 132 -2.95 -1.45 3.14
CA LEU A 132 -1.73 -0.86 3.70
C LEU A 132 -2.05 0.17 4.79
N TYR A 133 -3.05 1.03 4.56
CA TYR A 133 -3.50 2.03 5.52
C TYR A 133 -4.03 1.40 6.81
N ASN A 134 -4.92 0.42 6.71
CA ASN A 134 -5.50 -0.25 7.87
C ASN A 134 -4.42 -0.96 8.68
N PHE A 135 -3.53 -1.69 8.00
CA PHE A 135 -2.43 -2.38 8.68
C PHE A 135 -1.48 -1.38 9.35
N TYR A 136 -1.18 -0.26 8.71
CA TYR A 136 -0.36 0.80 9.29
C TYR A 136 -1.00 1.36 10.56
N LEU A 137 -2.27 1.74 10.53
CA LEU A 137 -2.97 2.29 11.70
C LEU A 137 -3.09 1.29 12.86
N GLU A 138 -3.36 0.02 12.55
CA GLU A 138 -3.40 -1.01 13.58
C GLU A 138 -2.03 -1.23 14.22
N ASN A 139 -0.96 -1.20 13.43
CA ASN A 139 0.39 -1.37 13.92
C ASN A 139 0.86 -0.21 14.83
N LEU A 140 0.35 1.01 14.61
CA LEU A 140 0.61 2.14 15.51
C LEU A 140 0.01 1.94 16.90
N LYS A 141 -1.17 1.29 16.97
CA LYS A 141 -1.88 1.06 18.24
C LYS A 141 -1.31 -0.11 19.03
N LYS A 142 -0.92 -1.17 18.35
CA LYS A 142 -0.37 -2.38 18.91
C LYS A 142 0.56 -3.04 17.89
N ASN A 143 1.64 -3.64 18.36
CA ASN A 143 2.55 -4.36 17.48
C ASN A 143 1.85 -5.59 16.87
N ILE A 144 1.29 -5.44 15.67
CA ILE A 144 0.65 -6.51 14.93
C ILE A 144 1.59 -7.20 13.93
N PHE A 145 2.84 -6.76 13.84
CA PHE A 145 3.84 -7.37 12.96
C PHE A 145 4.35 -8.69 13.54
N THR A 146 3.48 -9.70 13.51
CA THR A 146 3.72 -11.06 13.96
C THR A 146 3.63 -12.02 12.77
N GLU A 147 4.32 -13.16 12.87
CA GLU A 147 4.25 -14.20 11.84
C GLU A 147 2.80 -14.63 11.59
N HIS A 148 2.02 -14.82 12.65
CA HIS A 148 0.62 -15.22 12.57
C HIS A 148 -0.24 -14.23 11.75
N ASN A 149 -0.11 -12.93 12.01
CA ASN A 149 -0.86 -11.91 11.26
C ASN A 149 -0.42 -11.84 9.80
N LEU A 150 0.87 -12.04 9.51
CA LEU A 150 1.37 -12.09 8.13
C LEU A 150 0.84 -13.33 7.39
N TRP A 151 0.71 -14.48 8.06
CA TRP A 151 0.03 -15.66 7.52
C TRP A 151 -1.45 -15.36 7.20
N LYS A 152 -2.16 -14.62 8.06
CA LYS A 152 -3.54 -14.19 7.78
C LYS A 152 -3.62 -13.33 6.52
N ILE A 153 -2.70 -12.37 6.35
CA ILE A 153 -2.66 -11.54 5.14
C ILE A 153 -2.41 -12.41 3.90
N LEU A 154 -1.46 -13.35 3.96
CA LEU A 154 -1.17 -14.24 2.85
C LEU A 154 -2.39 -15.09 2.46
N TYR A 155 -3.13 -15.59 3.43
CA TYR A 155 -4.32 -16.39 3.20
C TYR A 155 -5.50 -15.59 2.65
N GLN A 156 -5.82 -14.47 3.27
CA GLN A 156 -7.00 -13.65 2.95
C GLN A 156 -6.84 -12.82 1.67
N ASN A 157 -5.59 -12.57 1.26
CA ASN A 157 -5.29 -11.75 0.10
C ASN A 157 -4.44 -12.55 -0.89
N ASN A 158 -3.21 -12.17 -1.05
CA ASN A 158 -2.23 -12.86 -1.88
C ASN A 158 -0.80 -12.50 -1.47
N LYS A 159 0.16 -13.13 -2.11
CA LYS A 159 1.59 -12.92 -1.83
C LYS A 159 2.07 -11.52 -2.20
N GLU A 160 1.50 -10.92 -3.22
CA GLU A 160 1.86 -9.57 -3.66
C GLU A 160 1.50 -8.55 -2.58
N LEU A 161 0.27 -8.61 -2.06
CA LEU A 161 -0.19 -7.73 -0.99
C LEU A 161 0.54 -7.96 0.33
N LEU A 162 0.90 -9.21 0.67
CA LEU A 162 1.78 -9.50 1.80
C LEU A 162 3.15 -8.84 1.64
N ASN A 163 3.75 -8.94 0.46
CA ASN A 163 5.03 -8.30 0.16
C ASN A 163 4.92 -6.78 0.25
N ASP A 164 3.83 -6.20 -0.20
CA ASP A 164 3.58 -4.76 -0.07
C ASP A 164 3.52 -4.32 1.39
N VAL A 165 2.81 -5.04 2.25
CA VAL A 165 2.74 -4.74 3.68
C VAL A 165 4.13 -4.78 4.31
N ILE A 166 4.91 -5.81 4.05
CA ILE A 166 6.27 -5.94 4.59
C ILE A 166 7.18 -4.83 4.03
N ASN A 167 7.17 -4.61 2.72
CA ASN A 167 7.98 -3.61 2.05
C ASN A 167 7.64 -2.18 2.51
N PHE A 168 6.34 -1.87 2.66
CA PHE A 168 5.87 -0.59 3.16
C PHE A 168 6.48 -0.27 4.55
N HIS A 169 6.43 -1.24 5.45
CA HIS A 169 7.00 -1.07 6.79
C HIS A 169 8.54 -1.02 6.77
N ILE A 170 9.22 -1.78 5.92
CA ILE A 170 10.68 -1.65 5.75
C ILE A 170 11.06 -0.22 5.34
N VAL A 171 10.27 0.40 4.47
CA VAL A 171 10.54 1.78 4.02
C VAL A 171 10.22 2.80 5.10
N ARG A 172 9.15 2.60 5.86
CA ARG A 172 8.63 3.57 6.83
C ARG A 172 9.24 3.43 8.22
N ASP A 173 9.52 2.21 8.68
CA ASP A 173 9.99 1.93 10.03
C ASP A 173 11.50 1.61 10.04
N LYS A 174 12.28 2.55 10.58
CA LYS A 174 13.73 2.39 10.70
C LYS A 174 14.13 1.50 11.88
N SER A 175 13.29 1.39 12.91
CA SER A 175 13.61 0.72 14.17
C SER A 175 13.54 -0.81 14.04
N SER A 176 12.64 -1.32 13.22
CA SER A 176 12.36 -2.76 13.10
C SER A 176 12.95 -3.41 11.84
N LEU A 177 13.83 -2.71 11.13
CA LEU A 177 14.34 -3.13 9.82
C LEU A 177 14.85 -4.58 9.77
N LYS A 178 15.68 -5.01 10.74
CA LYS A 178 16.20 -6.38 10.79
C LYS A 178 15.12 -7.44 10.91
N LYS A 179 14.09 -7.18 11.71
CA LYS A 179 12.93 -8.08 11.90
C LYS A 179 12.10 -8.18 10.62
N LEU A 180 11.84 -7.04 9.98
CA LEU A 180 11.04 -6.96 8.75
C LEU A 180 11.72 -7.66 7.57
N VAL A 181 13.04 -7.50 7.43
CA VAL A 181 13.82 -8.20 6.39
C VAL A 181 13.77 -9.72 6.62
N LYS A 182 13.88 -10.19 7.87
CA LYS A 182 13.71 -11.62 8.19
C LYS A 182 12.33 -12.14 7.78
N PHE A 183 11.25 -11.39 8.04
CA PHE A 183 9.91 -11.78 7.57
C PHE A 183 9.83 -11.84 6.04
N LYS A 184 10.41 -10.86 5.34
CA LYS A 184 10.45 -10.86 3.87
C LYS A 184 11.14 -12.12 3.33
N GLU A 185 12.27 -12.51 3.92
CA GLU A 185 13.01 -13.72 3.56
C GLU A 185 12.20 -14.98 3.90
N PHE A 186 11.64 -15.06 5.10
CA PHE A 186 10.84 -16.18 5.57
C PHE A 186 9.64 -16.46 4.64
N PHE A 187 8.91 -15.42 4.24
CA PHE A 187 7.71 -15.55 3.39
C PHE A 187 8.02 -15.67 1.90
N ARG A 188 9.29 -15.55 1.46
CA ARG A 188 9.67 -15.58 0.04
C ARG A 188 9.08 -16.77 -0.71
N ASP A 189 9.20 -17.98 -0.15
CA ASP A 189 8.82 -19.24 -0.79
C ASP A 189 7.60 -19.90 -0.12
N LYS A 190 6.89 -19.16 0.75
CA LYS A 190 5.70 -19.67 1.41
C LYS A 190 4.47 -19.54 0.52
N GLU A 191 3.63 -20.56 0.56
CA GLU A 191 2.29 -20.57 -0.02
C GLU A 191 1.24 -20.32 1.05
N ALA A 192 0.05 -19.84 0.63
CA ALA A 192 -1.06 -19.67 1.53
C ALA A 192 -1.50 -21.01 2.12
N PRO A 193 -1.75 -21.09 3.44
CA PRO A 193 -2.27 -22.29 4.06
C PRO A 193 -3.64 -22.66 3.46
N LYS A 194 -3.97 -23.94 3.44
CA LYS A 194 -5.23 -24.44 2.86
C LYS A 194 -6.11 -25.02 3.96
N LEU A 195 -7.35 -24.57 4.02
CA LEU A 195 -8.37 -25.17 4.86
C LEU A 195 -8.97 -26.38 4.15
N ASN A 196 -8.80 -27.57 4.72
CA ASN A 196 -9.30 -28.84 4.14
C ASN A 196 -10.79 -29.10 4.40
N VAL A 197 -11.53 -28.10 4.92
CA VAL A 197 -12.97 -28.17 5.19
C VAL A 197 -13.70 -27.34 4.15
N ASN A 198 -14.63 -27.95 3.43
CA ASN A 198 -15.47 -27.28 2.44
C ASN A 198 -16.97 -27.59 2.70
N ALA A 199 -17.84 -26.97 1.90
CA ALA A 199 -19.29 -27.15 2.04
C ALA A 199 -19.69 -28.65 1.90
N LYS A 200 -19.13 -29.35 0.93
CA LYS A 200 -19.41 -30.77 0.71
C LYS A 200 -19.03 -31.62 1.92
N TYR A 201 -17.85 -31.41 2.49
CA TYR A 201 -17.40 -32.10 3.70
C TYR A 201 -18.39 -31.90 4.87
N ILE A 202 -18.86 -30.65 5.08
CA ILE A 202 -19.81 -30.34 6.18
C ILE A 202 -21.18 -31.03 5.92
N MET A 203 -21.70 -30.95 4.71
CA MET A 203 -22.99 -31.55 4.36
C MET A 203 -22.94 -33.08 4.50
N GLU A 204 -21.93 -33.75 4.00
CA GLU A 204 -21.79 -35.21 4.05
C GLU A 204 -21.53 -35.74 5.46
N LYS A 205 -20.60 -35.10 6.19
CA LYS A 205 -20.20 -35.60 7.51
C LYS A 205 -21.24 -35.36 8.60
N PHE A 206 -21.95 -34.23 8.51
CA PHE A 206 -22.90 -33.81 9.56
C PHE A 206 -24.38 -33.88 9.11
N ASN A 207 -24.62 -34.46 7.93
CA ASN A 207 -25.97 -34.63 7.34
C ASN A 207 -26.80 -33.33 7.30
N ILE A 208 -26.12 -32.20 6.93
CA ILE A 208 -26.74 -30.89 6.83
C ILE A 208 -27.20 -30.66 5.40
N LYS A 209 -28.45 -30.20 5.22
CA LYS A 209 -28.97 -29.83 3.89
C LYS A 209 -28.28 -28.58 3.36
N GLU A 210 -28.12 -28.53 2.03
CA GLU A 210 -27.61 -27.35 1.35
C GLU A 210 -28.43 -26.10 1.69
N GLY A 211 -27.73 -25.01 2.01
CA GLY A 211 -28.38 -23.76 2.34
C GLY A 211 -27.43 -22.72 2.93
N PRO A 212 -27.94 -21.49 3.21
CA PRO A 212 -27.14 -20.40 3.79
C PRO A 212 -26.44 -20.76 5.11
N SER A 213 -27.01 -21.69 5.90
CA SER A 213 -26.45 -22.16 7.18
C SER A 213 -25.06 -22.80 6.97
N VAL A 214 -24.87 -23.59 5.91
CA VAL A 214 -23.57 -24.21 5.59
C VAL A 214 -22.51 -23.14 5.35
N GLY A 215 -22.84 -22.06 4.64
CA GLY A 215 -21.95 -20.94 4.39
C GLY A 215 -21.56 -20.19 5.68
N HIS A 216 -22.52 -19.99 6.59
CA HIS A 216 -22.26 -19.39 7.91
C HIS A 216 -21.34 -20.27 8.77
N THR A 217 -21.61 -21.57 8.79
CA THR A 217 -20.80 -22.54 9.54
C THR A 217 -19.38 -22.59 8.99
N LEU A 218 -19.20 -22.62 7.64
CA LEU A 218 -17.87 -22.55 7.03
C LEU A 218 -17.11 -21.30 7.44
N LYS A 219 -17.73 -20.12 7.44
CA LYS A 219 -17.08 -18.89 7.88
C LYS A 219 -16.66 -18.93 9.36
N LYS A 220 -17.48 -19.54 10.24
CA LYS A 220 -17.11 -19.73 11.65
C LYS A 220 -15.89 -20.67 11.78
N ILE A 221 -15.89 -21.78 11.04
CA ILE A 221 -14.77 -22.75 11.02
C ILE A 221 -13.50 -22.07 10.49
N GLU A 222 -13.58 -21.39 9.37
CA GLU A 222 -12.46 -20.66 8.77
C GLU A 222 -11.87 -19.62 9.73
N LYS A 223 -12.72 -18.84 10.38
CA LYS A 223 -12.28 -17.87 11.39
C LYS A 223 -11.56 -18.55 12.55
N GLN A 224 -12.13 -19.60 13.11
CA GLN A 224 -11.52 -20.34 14.20
C GLN A 224 -10.18 -20.98 13.81
N TRP A 225 -10.12 -21.53 12.58
CA TRP A 225 -8.90 -22.10 12.02
C TRP A 225 -7.81 -21.03 11.84
N MET A 226 -8.13 -19.86 11.29
CA MET A 226 -7.20 -18.74 11.17
C MET A 226 -6.73 -18.25 12.55
N ASP A 227 -7.63 -18.11 13.50
CA ASP A 227 -7.30 -17.60 14.84
C ASP A 227 -6.44 -18.58 15.64
N ASN A 228 -6.58 -19.87 15.38
CA ASN A 228 -5.79 -20.95 15.99
C ASN A 228 -4.58 -21.37 15.13
N GLN A 229 -3.83 -20.42 14.59
CA GLN A 229 -2.60 -20.66 13.82
C GLN A 229 -2.76 -21.64 12.64
N PHE A 230 -3.88 -21.56 11.95
CA PHE A 230 -4.23 -22.41 10.80
C PHE A 230 -4.31 -23.90 11.15
N LYS A 231 -4.82 -24.20 12.36
CA LYS A 231 -5.08 -25.55 12.86
C LYS A 231 -6.49 -25.62 13.42
N ILE A 232 -7.19 -26.70 13.14
CA ILE A 232 -8.50 -26.99 13.72
C ILE A 232 -8.68 -28.51 13.87
N SER A 233 -9.19 -28.94 15.01
CA SER A 233 -9.50 -30.36 15.25
C SER A 233 -10.90 -30.69 14.76
N GLU A 234 -11.16 -32.00 14.54
CA GLU A 234 -12.48 -32.48 14.16
C GLU A 234 -13.52 -32.25 15.26
N GLU A 235 -13.12 -32.37 16.52
CA GLU A 235 -13.98 -32.08 17.68
C GLU A 235 -14.46 -30.63 17.62
N LYS A 236 -13.53 -29.70 17.36
CA LYS A 236 -13.86 -28.27 17.25
C LYS A 236 -14.76 -27.95 16.06
N ILE A 237 -14.57 -28.63 14.93
CA ILE A 237 -15.47 -28.51 13.77
C ILE A 237 -16.87 -28.99 14.18
N SER A 238 -16.97 -30.15 14.88
CA SER A 238 -18.25 -30.70 15.34
C SER A 238 -18.97 -29.77 16.30
N GLU A 239 -18.26 -29.16 17.26
CA GLU A 239 -18.82 -28.15 18.16
C GLU A 239 -19.42 -26.94 17.40
N ILE A 240 -18.69 -26.43 16.40
CA ILE A 240 -19.13 -25.27 15.61
C ILE A 240 -20.34 -25.60 14.75
N VAL A 241 -20.40 -26.81 14.21
CA VAL A 241 -21.52 -27.27 13.38
C VAL A 241 -22.80 -27.42 14.21
N ASN A 242 -22.67 -27.86 15.46
CA ASN A 242 -23.80 -28.13 16.37
C ASN A 242 -24.25 -26.90 17.19
N SER A 243 -23.55 -25.75 17.04
CA SER A 243 -23.83 -24.46 17.72
C SER A 243 -24.66 -23.53 16.86
#